data_15594ee09b4e4cb6e1a5a9db57535ba5
#
_entry.id   15594ee09b4e4cb6e1a5a9db57535ba5
#
_cell.length_a   1.000
_cell.length_b   1.000
_cell.length_c   1.000
_cell.angle_alpha   90.00
_cell.angle_beta   90.00
_cell.angle_gamma   90.00
#
_symmetry.space_group_name_H-M   'P 1'
#
loop_
_entity.id
_entity.type
_entity.pdbx_description
1 polymer ?
#
loop_
_entity_poly.entity_id
_entity_poly.type
_entity_poly.pdbx_seq_one_letter_code
_entity_poly.pdbx_strand_id
1 'polypeptide(L)'
;MCHLGVAASVVLPAQYTRYGRSIRECSHDVSIVPGCSVQSSDAEFSDDRAVLGRLHCSSRDTQCLSLLAETPEGISVRSIYERAMGSDFARLHPHIQRRFGFSSRDNVASVGTGVMEEIWHGPPYTLPFLYVGTWRRIMFPESGRNVPFQIQNYAYLDPLGRETVTWVRTFRTNRQRRFDAYMIYSEQRSCIIDYLGTHQHLAVDMELGVASNGGLRLRSGAQRFYEGSIAFPFPQLFSGIADVCEWYDDAEREFKIEVKVTNKVWGRLFGYKGRFQVDWQTVRRADIPADILPHRTEKRE
;
A
#
# COMPACT_ATOMS: atom_id res chain seq x y z
N MET A 1 10.43 -32.74 44.24
CA MET A 1 9.70 -32.87 42.95
C MET A 1 9.03 -31.50 42.68
N CYS A 2 9.69 -30.67 41.92
CA CYS A 2 9.18 -29.34 41.59
C CYS A 2 8.30 -29.40 40.34
N HIS A 3 7.04 -29.05 40.49
CA HIS A 3 6.14 -28.86 39.36
C HIS A 3 6.39 -27.44 38.74
N LEU A 4 6.98 -27.41 37.55
CA LEU A 4 7.00 -26.23 36.72
C LEU A 4 5.72 -26.18 35.88
N GLY A 5 4.79 -25.33 36.29
CA GLY A 5 3.62 -24.97 35.48
C GLY A 5 4.01 -23.85 34.49
N VAL A 6 3.92 -24.13 33.20
CA VAL A 6 4.10 -23.12 32.16
C VAL A 6 2.74 -22.44 31.95
N ALA A 7 2.63 -21.17 32.30
CA ALA A 7 1.46 -20.32 31.99
C ALA A 7 1.68 -19.59 30.68
N ALA A 8 0.86 -19.86 29.66
CA ALA A 8 0.83 -19.08 28.43
C ALA A 8 -0.23 -17.98 28.54
N SER A 9 0.16 -16.73 28.36
CA SER A 9 -0.73 -15.59 28.34
C SER A 9 -1.03 -15.21 26.89
N VAL A 10 -2.31 -15.21 26.52
CA VAL A 10 -2.77 -14.73 25.19
C VAL A 10 -3.34 -13.33 25.37
N VAL A 11 -2.71 -12.37 24.73
CA VAL A 11 -3.19 -10.98 24.69
C VAL A 11 -4.01 -10.80 23.40
N LEU A 12 -5.30 -10.56 23.54
CA LEU A 12 -6.17 -10.18 22.41
C LEU A 12 -6.11 -8.67 22.19
N PRO A 13 -6.03 -8.19 20.96
CA PRO A 13 -5.99 -6.76 20.67
C PRO A 13 -7.31 -6.07 21.02
N ALA A 14 -7.22 -4.85 21.53
CA ALA A 14 -8.30 -4.01 22.08
C ALA A 14 -9.41 -3.58 21.10
N GLN A 15 -9.51 -4.18 19.93
CA GLN A 15 -10.50 -3.78 18.91
C GLN A 15 -11.87 -4.48 19.02
N TYR A 16 -12.03 -5.41 19.96
CA TYR A 16 -13.28 -6.22 20.08
C TYR A 16 -14.31 -5.68 21.09
N THR A 17 -14.09 -4.54 21.73
CA THR A 17 -14.92 -4.05 22.82
C THR A 17 -15.88 -2.89 22.47
N ARG A 18 -16.24 -2.66 21.21
CA ARG A 18 -17.13 -1.53 20.85
C ARG A 18 -18.48 -1.90 20.25
N TYR A 19 -19.04 -3.06 20.53
CA TYR A 19 -20.44 -3.31 20.27
C TYR A 19 -21.05 -4.07 21.45
N GLY A 20 -21.83 -3.36 22.27
CA GLY A 20 -22.57 -3.89 23.41
C GLY A 20 -23.70 -4.84 22.98
N ARG A 21 -23.36 -6.02 22.52
CA ARG A 21 -24.27 -7.17 22.41
C ARG A 21 -23.75 -8.33 23.26
N SER A 22 -24.67 -8.88 24.05
CA SER A 22 -24.48 -10.00 24.95
C SER A 22 -23.79 -11.19 24.26
N ILE A 23 -22.78 -11.75 24.93
CA ILE A 23 -21.98 -12.91 24.52
C ILE A 23 -22.79 -14.22 24.38
N ARG A 24 -24.14 -14.17 24.37
CA ARG A 24 -24.95 -15.37 24.28
C ARG A 24 -25.29 -15.85 22.86
N GLU A 25 -24.90 -15.14 21.82
CA GLU A 25 -25.27 -15.50 20.44
C GLU A 25 -24.11 -16.00 19.53
N CYS A 26 -22.91 -16.20 20.09
CA CYS A 26 -21.79 -16.79 19.33
C CYS A 26 -21.49 -18.24 19.70
N SER A 27 -22.54 -19.09 19.84
CA SER A 27 -22.37 -20.50 20.17
C SER A 27 -22.49 -21.46 18.95
N HIS A 28 -22.27 -20.97 17.74
CA HIS A 28 -22.14 -21.84 16.57
C HIS A 28 -20.74 -21.65 15.97
N ASP A 29 -20.02 -22.78 15.88
CA ASP A 29 -18.71 -22.99 15.24
C ASP A 29 -17.43 -22.84 16.08
N VAL A 30 -17.46 -23.27 17.35
CA VAL A 30 -16.20 -23.66 18.01
C VAL A 30 -16.27 -25.18 18.23
N SER A 31 -15.55 -25.93 17.40
CA SER A 31 -15.34 -27.36 17.62
C SER A 31 -14.48 -27.56 18.86
N ILE A 32 -15.09 -27.89 19.97
CA ILE A 32 -14.41 -28.24 21.23
C ILE A 32 -13.88 -29.66 21.11
N VAL A 33 -12.55 -29.82 21.22
CA VAL A 33 -11.90 -31.10 21.29
C VAL A 33 -12.29 -31.76 22.63
N PRO A 34 -12.71 -33.05 22.66
CA PRO A 34 -13.09 -33.74 23.90
C PRO A 34 -11.92 -33.79 24.87
N GLY A 35 -12.07 -33.18 26.06
CA GLY A 35 -11.07 -33.20 27.15
C GLY A 35 -10.68 -31.83 27.70
N CYS A 36 -11.13 -30.72 27.12
CA CYS A 36 -10.92 -29.36 27.67
C CYS A 36 -12.22 -28.82 28.28
N SER A 37 -12.16 -28.45 29.57
CA SER A 37 -13.25 -27.71 30.24
C SER A 37 -12.85 -26.28 30.51
N VAL A 38 -13.75 -25.34 30.22
CA VAL A 38 -13.58 -23.90 30.54
C VAL A 38 -14.34 -23.66 31.87
N GLN A 39 -13.65 -23.31 32.92
CA GLN A 39 -14.26 -22.80 34.15
C GLN A 39 -14.34 -21.28 34.11
N SER A 40 -15.52 -20.74 34.16
CA SER A 40 -15.77 -19.32 34.38
C SER A 40 -15.76 -19.04 35.89
N SER A 41 -14.85 -18.22 36.36
CA SER A 41 -14.93 -17.64 37.70
C SER A 41 -15.61 -16.27 37.58
N ASP A 42 -16.70 -16.10 38.34
CA ASP A 42 -17.41 -14.83 38.49
C ASP A 42 -16.44 -13.80 39.11
N ALA A 43 -16.04 -12.80 38.33
CA ALA A 43 -15.29 -11.67 38.80
C ALA A 43 -16.13 -10.40 38.57
N GLU A 44 -16.40 -9.69 39.67
CA GLU A 44 -17.07 -8.40 39.68
C GLU A 44 -16.29 -7.36 38.84
N PHE A 45 -17.05 -6.62 38.06
CA PHE A 45 -16.53 -5.54 37.20
C PHE A 45 -16.14 -4.33 38.03
N SER A 46 -14.88 -3.95 37.98
CA SER A 46 -14.42 -2.58 38.24
C SER A 46 -13.54 -2.14 37.07
N ASP A 47 -13.72 -0.86 36.67
CA ASP A 47 -13.19 -0.23 35.49
C ASP A 47 -11.69 -0.46 35.20
N ASP A 48 -11.39 -0.56 33.88
CA ASP A 48 -10.05 -0.37 33.27
C ASP A 48 -8.95 -1.41 33.53
N ARG A 49 -9.20 -2.73 33.35
CA ARG A 49 -8.12 -3.69 33.11
C ARG A 49 -8.55 -4.86 32.22
N ALA A 50 -7.64 -5.25 31.32
CA ALA A 50 -7.80 -6.41 30.45
C ALA A 50 -8.09 -7.69 31.22
N VAL A 51 -9.11 -8.47 30.80
CA VAL A 51 -9.46 -9.76 31.40
C VAL A 51 -8.44 -10.80 30.99
N LEU A 52 -7.67 -11.28 31.96
CA LEU A 52 -6.74 -12.41 31.81
C LEU A 52 -7.48 -13.73 32.13
N GLY A 53 -7.80 -14.50 31.10
CA GLY A 53 -8.26 -15.89 31.26
C GLY A 53 -7.07 -16.84 31.44
N ARG A 54 -7.07 -17.66 32.51
CA ARG A 54 -6.11 -18.77 32.69
C ARG A 54 -6.67 -20.05 32.12
N LEU A 55 -5.96 -20.62 31.16
CA LEU A 55 -6.21 -21.98 30.68
C LEU A 55 -5.36 -22.96 31.51
N HIS A 56 -6.02 -23.90 32.19
CA HIS A 56 -5.34 -24.99 32.89
C HIS A 56 -5.41 -26.25 32.03
N CYS A 57 -4.27 -26.71 31.56
CA CYS A 57 -4.17 -27.98 30.84
C CYS A 57 -3.49 -29.00 31.74
N SER A 58 -4.15 -30.12 31.98
CA SER A 58 -3.60 -31.25 32.76
C SER A 58 -2.53 -31.96 31.93
N SER A 59 -1.37 -32.12 32.51
CA SER A 59 -0.17 -32.68 31.93
C SER A 59 -0.33 -34.14 31.52
N ARG A 60 -0.61 -34.43 30.26
CA ARG A 60 -0.23 -35.69 29.58
C ARG A 60 -0.20 -35.66 28.06
N ASP A 61 -0.57 -34.57 27.42
CA ASP A 61 -0.56 -34.50 25.94
C ASP A 61 0.33 -33.37 25.42
N THR A 62 1.55 -33.75 25.10
CA THR A 62 2.51 -32.90 24.37
C THR A 62 1.98 -32.50 22.97
N GLN A 63 0.91 -33.18 22.50
CA GLN A 63 0.25 -32.89 21.24
C GLN A 63 -0.65 -31.65 21.27
N CYS A 64 -1.12 -31.21 22.45
CA CYS A 64 -1.98 -30.02 22.57
C CYS A 64 -1.19 -28.72 22.41
N LEU A 65 0.11 -28.72 22.69
CA LEU A 65 0.98 -27.54 22.53
C LEU A 65 1.44 -27.33 21.08
N SER A 66 1.47 -28.40 20.27
CA SER A 66 1.78 -28.30 18.84
C SER A 66 0.63 -27.67 18.03
N LEU A 67 -0.62 -27.85 18.45
CA LEU A 67 -1.81 -27.27 17.78
C LEU A 67 -1.97 -25.76 18.06
N LEU A 68 -1.37 -25.23 19.12
CA LEU A 68 -1.39 -23.77 19.42
C LEU A 68 -0.20 -23.04 18.81
N ALA A 69 0.78 -23.74 18.30
CA ALA A 69 1.95 -23.17 17.62
C ALA A 69 1.82 -23.16 16.09
N GLU A 70 0.76 -23.76 15.54
CA GLU A 70 0.44 -23.57 14.13
C GLU A 70 -0.23 -22.18 13.96
N THR A 71 0.60 -21.14 13.86
CA THR A 71 0.25 -19.99 13.05
C THR A 71 -0.20 -20.57 11.70
N PRO A 72 -1.34 -20.16 11.14
CA PRO A 72 -1.73 -20.63 9.82
C PRO A 72 -0.60 -20.31 8.85
N GLU A 73 0.24 -21.29 8.58
CA GLU A 73 1.22 -21.24 7.51
C GLU A 73 0.42 -21.01 6.23
N GLY A 74 0.69 -19.88 5.58
CA GLY A 74 0.40 -19.78 4.17
C GLY A 74 -0.76 -18.93 3.71
N ILE A 75 -1.24 -17.91 4.44
CA ILE A 75 -1.85 -16.79 3.74
C ILE A 75 -0.69 -15.88 3.31
N SER A 76 -0.10 -16.20 2.15
CA SER A 76 0.76 -15.25 1.46
C SER A 76 -0.04 -13.96 1.29
N VAL A 77 0.37 -12.91 1.98
CA VAL A 77 -0.23 -11.58 1.75
C VAL A 77 0.24 -11.16 0.38
N ARG A 78 -0.66 -11.34 -0.59
CA ARG A 78 -0.43 -10.88 -1.96
C ARG A 78 -0.22 -9.38 -1.96
N SER A 79 0.67 -8.90 -2.82
CA SER A 79 0.83 -7.47 -3.05
C SER A 79 -0.50 -6.83 -3.49
N ILE A 80 -0.63 -5.52 -3.34
CA ILE A 80 -1.81 -4.80 -3.83
C ILE A 80 -2.02 -4.97 -5.34
N TYR A 81 -0.93 -5.14 -6.09
CA TYR A 81 -0.96 -5.33 -7.54
C TYR A 81 -1.42 -6.74 -7.93
N GLU A 82 -0.94 -7.78 -7.22
CA GLU A 82 -1.40 -9.16 -7.42
C GLU A 82 -2.90 -9.28 -7.12
N ARG A 83 -3.38 -8.57 -6.08
CA ARG A 83 -4.80 -8.54 -5.74
C ARG A 83 -5.63 -7.86 -6.81
N ALA A 84 -5.15 -6.74 -7.36
CA ALA A 84 -5.86 -5.97 -8.37
C ALA A 84 -5.86 -6.65 -9.75
N MET A 85 -4.78 -7.34 -10.11
CA MET A 85 -4.62 -7.96 -11.44
C MET A 85 -5.07 -9.43 -11.48
N GLY A 86 -5.13 -10.11 -10.33
CA GLY A 86 -5.46 -11.54 -10.29
C GLY A 86 -4.52 -12.37 -11.18
N SER A 87 -5.07 -13.20 -12.05
CA SER A 87 -4.30 -14.07 -12.96
C SER A 87 -3.43 -13.30 -13.97
N ASP A 88 -3.79 -12.07 -14.31
CA ASP A 88 -3.02 -11.28 -15.27
C ASP A 88 -1.65 -10.85 -14.74
N PHE A 89 -1.47 -10.83 -13.40
CA PHE A 89 -0.18 -10.54 -12.79
C PHE A 89 0.92 -11.50 -13.26
N ALA A 90 0.61 -12.78 -13.43
CA ALA A 90 1.55 -13.78 -13.93
C ALA A 90 2.01 -13.57 -15.39
N ARG A 91 1.29 -12.73 -16.15
CA ARG A 91 1.65 -12.38 -17.54
C ARG A 91 2.66 -11.23 -17.63
N LEU A 92 2.94 -10.55 -16.52
CA LEU A 92 3.98 -9.52 -16.46
C LEU A 92 5.36 -10.16 -16.64
N HIS A 93 6.32 -9.37 -17.13
CA HIS A 93 7.72 -9.77 -17.19
C HIS A 93 8.25 -10.11 -15.78
N PRO A 94 9.11 -11.16 -15.59
CA PRO A 94 9.55 -11.59 -14.25
C PRO A 94 10.15 -10.48 -13.37
N HIS A 95 10.94 -9.58 -13.96
CA HIS A 95 11.48 -8.42 -13.24
C HIS A 95 10.38 -7.44 -12.79
N ILE A 96 9.31 -7.29 -13.58
CA ILE A 96 8.15 -6.47 -13.22
C ILE A 96 7.31 -7.16 -12.14
N GLN A 97 7.11 -8.49 -12.22
CA GLN A 97 6.48 -9.26 -11.14
C GLN A 97 7.21 -9.05 -9.81
N ARG A 98 8.55 -9.21 -9.80
CA ARG A 98 9.35 -8.97 -8.59
C ARG A 98 9.19 -7.54 -8.07
N ARG A 99 9.15 -6.54 -8.97
CA ARG A 99 9.09 -5.13 -8.59
C ARG A 99 7.74 -4.73 -7.99
N PHE A 100 6.66 -5.39 -8.37
CA PHE A 100 5.30 -5.10 -7.91
C PHE A 100 4.67 -6.21 -7.05
N GLY A 101 5.37 -7.32 -6.86
CA GLY A 101 4.87 -8.48 -6.11
C GLY A 101 5.19 -8.47 -4.61
N PHE A 102 5.94 -7.49 -4.10
CA PHE A 102 6.27 -7.46 -2.68
C PHE A 102 5.21 -6.75 -1.82
N SER A 103 5.15 -7.13 -0.57
CA SER A 103 4.21 -6.66 0.45
C SER A 103 4.94 -6.17 1.71
N SER A 104 4.21 -5.62 2.66
CA SER A 104 4.74 -5.18 3.95
C SER A 104 5.40 -6.31 4.77
N ARG A 105 5.06 -7.57 4.50
CA ARG A 105 5.64 -8.75 5.20
C ARG A 105 7.02 -9.12 4.69
N ASP A 106 7.36 -8.73 3.48
CA ASP A 106 8.64 -9.11 2.88
C ASP A 106 9.80 -8.29 3.43
N ASN A 107 9.53 -7.20 4.15
CA ASN A 107 10.53 -6.31 4.73
C ASN A 107 11.57 -5.84 3.70
N VAL A 108 11.12 -5.55 2.50
CA VAL A 108 11.97 -5.03 1.43
C VAL A 108 11.44 -3.70 0.89
N ALA A 109 12.36 -2.91 0.39
CA ALA A 109 12.08 -1.72 -0.40
C ALA A 109 12.76 -1.83 -1.76
N SER A 110 12.14 -1.25 -2.77
CA SER A 110 12.70 -1.12 -4.11
C SER A 110 13.11 0.34 -4.32
N VAL A 111 14.41 0.58 -4.51
CA VAL A 111 14.97 1.90 -4.78
C VAL A 111 15.55 1.93 -6.18
N GLY A 112 14.85 2.61 -7.08
CA GLY A 112 15.28 2.81 -8.46
C GLY A 112 16.09 4.09 -8.61
N THR A 113 17.24 4.04 -9.26
CA THR A 113 18.06 5.21 -9.58
C THR A 113 18.41 5.22 -11.05
N GLY A 114 18.26 6.37 -11.71
CA GLY A 114 18.50 6.48 -13.15
C GLY A 114 18.34 7.89 -13.69
N VAL A 115 17.86 7.97 -14.92
CA VAL A 115 17.75 9.21 -15.67
C VAL A 115 16.43 9.29 -16.40
N MET A 116 15.73 10.41 -16.26
CA MET A 116 14.63 10.74 -17.17
C MET A 116 15.20 11.37 -18.44
N GLU A 117 15.08 10.67 -19.53
CA GLU A 117 15.55 11.13 -20.86
C GLU A 117 14.84 12.40 -21.27
N GLU A 118 13.56 12.48 -20.93
CA GLU A 118 12.73 13.65 -21.23
C GLU A 118 11.67 13.85 -20.13
N ILE A 119 11.55 15.09 -19.68
CA ILE A 119 10.44 15.60 -18.89
C ILE A 119 9.83 16.75 -19.66
N TRP A 120 8.53 16.75 -19.81
CA TRP A 120 7.81 17.78 -20.56
C TRP A 120 6.55 18.22 -19.82
N HIS A 121 6.12 19.44 -20.08
CA HIS A 121 4.81 19.98 -19.72
C HIS A 121 4.03 20.43 -20.94
N GLY A 122 2.73 20.64 -20.77
CA GLY A 122 1.85 21.15 -21.81
C GLY A 122 2.12 22.63 -22.14
N PRO A 123 1.24 23.25 -22.97
CA PRO A 123 1.32 24.66 -23.31
C PRO A 123 1.33 25.57 -22.07
N PRO A 124 1.75 26.84 -22.18
CA PRO A 124 1.93 27.75 -21.03
C PRO A 124 0.68 27.92 -20.15
N TYR A 125 -0.51 27.78 -20.69
CA TYR A 125 -1.76 27.86 -19.91
C TYR A 125 -1.93 26.70 -18.91
N THR A 126 -1.16 25.61 -19.02
CA THR A 126 -1.18 24.50 -18.08
C THR A 126 -0.29 24.75 -16.85
N LEU A 127 0.65 25.68 -16.92
CA LEU A 127 1.62 25.97 -15.87
C LEU A 127 0.99 26.32 -14.51
N PRO A 128 -0.07 27.13 -14.40
CA PRO A 128 -0.70 27.42 -13.11
C PRO A 128 -1.12 26.17 -12.35
N PHE A 129 -1.67 25.14 -13.06
CA PHE A 129 -2.04 23.85 -12.46
C PHE A 129 -0.82 23.08 -11.95
N LEU A 130 0.27 23.10 -12.70
CA LEU A 130 1.53 22.45 -12.32
C LEU A 130 2.17 23.10 -11.10
N TYR A 131 2.12 24.44 -11.00
CA TYR A 131 2.59 25.16 -9.81
C TYR A 131 1.79 24.81 -8.56
N VAL A 132 0.46 24.74 -8.66
CA VAL A 132 -0.40 24.27 -7.56
C VAL A 132 -0.07 22.82 -7.20
N GLY A 133 0.12 21.95 -8.19
CA GLY A 133 0.53 20.56 -7.99
C GLY A 133 1.88 20.42 -7.27
N THR A 134 2.82 21.34 -7.54
CA THR A 134 4.13 21.33 -6.89
C THR A 134 4.04 21.46 -5.37
N TRP A 135 3.15 22.30 -4.87
CA TRP A 135 2.97 22.52 -3.44
C TRP A 135 2.56 21.23 -2.70
N ARG A 136 1.83 20.35 -3.39
CA ARG A 136 1.35 19.07 -2.85
C ARG A 136 2.16 17.85 -3.31
N ARG A 137 3.26 18.07 -4.06
CA ARG A 137 4.09 17.02 -4.65
C ARG A 137 3.31 16.06 -5.56
N ILE A 138 2.42 16.63 -6.37
CA ILE A 138 1.59 15.88 -7.34
C ILE A 138 2.17 15.99 -8.75
N MET A 139 2.60 17.17 -9.16
CA MET A 139 3.22 17.47 -10.45
C MET A 139 4.09 18.71 -10.31
N PHE A 140 4.87 19.05 -11.33
CA PHE A 140 5.73 20.24 -11.32
C PHE A 140 5.89 20.83 -12.73
N PRO A 141 6.22 22.14 -12.88
CA PRO A 141 6.26 22.83 -14.15
C PRO A 141 7.59 22.69 -14.90
N GLU A 142 8.63 22.15 -14.27
CA GLU A 142 9.94 22.05 -14.91
C GLU A 142 9.93 20.98 -16.02
N SER A 143 10.60 21.27 -17.10
CA SER A 143 10.95 20.34 -18.18
C SER A 143 12.47 20.17 -18.26
N GLY A 144 12.92 19.12 -18.93
CA GLY A 144 14.35 18.87 -19.07
C GLY A 144 14.66 17.58 -19.80
N ARG A 145 15.94 17.41 -20.12
CA ARG A 145 16.48 16.16 -20.69
C ARG A 145 17.61 15.64 -19.81
N ASN A 146 17.75 14.31 -19.78
CA ASN A 146 18.78 13.62 -19.01
C ASN A 146 18.78 14.04 -17.51
N VAL A 147 17.57 14.13 -16.93
CA VAL A 147 17.37 14.56 -15.55
C VAL A 147 17.62 13.40 -14.61
N PRO A 148 18.54 13.51 -13.63
CA PRO A 148 18.73 12.48 -12.62
C PRO A 148 17.44 12.19 -11.87
N PHE A 149 17.16 10.91 -11.68
CA PHE A 149 15.89 10.39 -11.18
C PHE A 149 16.10 9.34 -10.11
N GLN A 150 15.21 9.34 -9.12
CA GLN A 150 15.08 8.27 -8.15
C GLN A 150 13.60 7.94 -7.93
N ILE A 151 13.29 6.65 -7.79
CA ILE A 151 11.97 6.17 -7.39
C ILE A 151 12.11 5.22 -6.21
N GLN A 152 11.32 5.44 -5.18
CA GLN A 152 11.36 4.67 -3.94
C GLN A 152 9.99 4.07 -3.67
N ASN A 153 9.93 2.74 -3.57
CA ASN A 153 8.73 1.99 -3.27
C ASN A 153 8.92 1.23 -1.97
N TYR A 154 8.10 1.53 -0.99
CA TYR A 154 8.02 0.87 0.31
C TYR A 154 6.63 0.30 0.48
N ALA A 155 6.53 -0.95 0.91
CA ALA A 155 5.27 -1.56 1.31
C ALA A 155 5.16 -1.56 2.84
N TYR A 156 4.00 -1.14 3.36
CA TYR A 156 3.76 -1.08 4.81
C TYR A 156 2.26 -1.09 5.12
N LEU A 157 1.92 -1.43 6.37
CA LEU A 157 0.57 -1.19 6.87
C LEU A 157 0.44 0.26 7.31
N ASP A 158 -0.55 0.97 6.75
CA ASP A 158 -0.85 2.34 7.14
C ASP A 158 -1.53 2.40 8.54
N PRO A 159 -1.76 3.59 9.13
CA PRO A 159 -2.42 3.71 10.44
C PRO A 159 -3.84 3.12 10.51
N LEU A 160 -4.46 2.83 9.36
CA LEU A 160 -5.77 2.20 9.26
C LEU A 160 -5.67 0.67 9.04
N GLY A 161 -4.46 0.11 9.03
CA GLY A 161 -4.20 -1.30 8.82
C GLY A 161 -4.28 -1.76 7.36
N ARG A 162 -4.28 -0.83 6.39
CA ARG A 162 -4.33 -1.16 4.96
C ARG A 162 -2.92 -1.39 4.41
N GLU A 163 -2.76 -2.42 3.61
CA GLU A 163 -1.54 -2.63 2.83
C GLU A 163 -1.34 -1.46 1.86
N THR A 164 -0.26 -0.71 2.02
CA THR A 164 0.02 0.52 1.29
C THR A 164 1.39 0.43 0.64
N VAL A 165 1.47 0.84 -0.63
CA VAL A 165 2.74 0.94 -1.36
C VAL A 165 2.99 2.41 -1.74
N THR A 166 4.19 2.90 -1.44
CA THR A 166 4.60 4.26 -1.84
C THR A 166 5.16 4.27 -3.26
N TRP A 167 4.95 5.38 -3.96
CA TRP A 167 5.68 5.76 -5.17
C TRP A 167 6.24 7.17 -4.96
N VAL A 168 7.40 7.27 -4.35
CA VAL A 168 8.08 8.55 -4.14
C VAL A 168 9.12 8.73 -5.23
N ARG A 169 8.83 9.65 -6.14
CA ARG A 169 9.66 9.96 -7.31
C ARG A 169 10.36 11.31 -7.11
N THR A 170 11.67 11.30 -7.20
CA THR A 170 12.51 12.50 -7.06
C THR A 170 13.20 12.80 -8.37
N PHE A 171 13.08 14.03 -8.84
CA PHE A 171 13.67 14.55 -10.07
C PHE A 171 14.61 15.69 -9.72
N ARG A 172 15.88 15.60 -10.15
CA ARG A 172 16.89 16.63 -9.94
C ARG A 172 17.00 17.52 -11.17
N THR A 173 15.95 18.33 -11.40
CA THR A 173 15.96 19.41 -12.38
C THR A 173 16.83 20.58 -11.86
N ASN A 174 16.67 21.81 -12.37
CA ASN A 174 17.28 23.01 -11.76
C ASN A 174 16.89 23.17 -10.27
N ARG A 175 15.80 22.56 -9.83
CA ARG A 175 15.39 22.39 -8.43
C ARG A 175 15.02 20.94 -8.20
N GLN A 176 15.19 20.45 -6.97
CA GLN A 176 14.69 19.11 -6.64
C GLN A 176 13.17 19.13 -6.61
N ARG A 177 12.55 18.25 -7.39
CA ARG A 177 11.10 18.05 -7.47
C ARG A 177 10.74 16.65 -7.02
N ARG A 178 9.58 16.53 -6.39
CA ARG A 178 9.01 15.24 -5.99
C ARG A 178 7.61 15.09 -6.58
N PHE A 179 7.28 13.84 -6.86
CA PHE A 179 5.94 13.40 -7.18
C PHE A 179 5.64 12.16 -6.32
N ASP A 180 4.79 12.34 -5.32
CA ASP A 180 4.50 11.35 -4.29
C ASP A 180 3.11 10.75 -4.53
N ALA A 181 3.01 9.42 -4.38
CA ALA A 181 1.78 8.66 -4.49
C ALA A 181 1.78 7.53 -3.46
N TYR A 182 0.60 7.18 -2.96
CA TYR A 182 0.39 6.18 -1.93
C TYR A 182 -0.78 5.30 -2.35
N MET A 183 -0.50 4.06 -2.70
CA MET A 183 -1.47 3.15 -3.29
C MET A 183 -1.93 2.10 -2.30
N ILE A 184 -3.24 1.84 -2.28
CA ILE A 184 -3.87 0.74 -1.55
C ILE A 184 -4.73 -0.08 -2.52
N TYR A 185 -5.05 -1.32 -2.16
CA TYR A 185 -6.12 -2.05 -2.82
C TYR A 185 -7.43 -1.85 -2.06
N SER A 186 -8.48 -1.38 -2.75
CA SER A 186 -9.81 -1.24 -2.21
C SER A 186 -10.66 -2.47 -2.50
N GLU A 187 -11.10 -3.17 -1.46
CA GLU A 187 -12.05 -4.28 -1.61
C GLU A 187 -13.41 -3.78 -2.14
N GLN A 188 -13.84 -2.64 -1.64
CA GLN A 188 -15.13 -2.05 -2.00
C GLN A 188 -15.20 -1.68 -3.49
N ARG A 189 -14.09 -1.19 -4.04
CA ARG A 189 -14.01 -0.73 -5.43
C ARG A 189 -13.36 -1.76 -6.37
N SER A 190 -12.80 -2.82 -5.82
CA SER A 190 -12.08 -3.88 -6.54
C SER A 190 -10.98 -3.33 -7.46
N CYS A 191 -10.30 -2.28 -7.03
CA CYS A 191 -9.21 -1.64 -7.77
C CYS A 191 -8.17 -1.05 -6.83
N ILE A 192 -7.02 -0.65 -7.38
CA ILE A 192 -6.06 0.18 -6.64
C ILE A 192 -6.60 1.61 -6.58
N ILE A 193 -6.49 2.21 -5.39
CA ILE A 193 -6.67 3.64 -5.19
C ILE A 193 -5.31 4.27 -4.98
N ASP A 194 -4.99 5.25 -5.82
CA ASP A 194 -3.78 6.06 -5.73
C ASP A 194 -4.10 7.41 -5.07
N TYR A 195 -3.59 7.62 -3.86
CA TYR A 195 -3.67 8.91 -3.18
C TYR A 195 -2.47 9.76 -3.57
N LEU A 196 -2.73 10.80 -4.36
CA LEU A 196 -1.70 11.70 -4.87
C LEU A 196 -1.29 12.75 -3.83
N GLY A 197 0.02 12.96 -3.74
CA GLY A 197 0.63 13.98 -2.91
C GLY A 197 0.67 13.65 -1.42
N THR A 198 1.49 14.37 -0.69
CA THR A 198 1.80 14.11 0.73
C THR A 198 0.60 14.18 1.69
N HIS A 199 -0.48 14.83 1.31
CA HIS A 199 -1.68 14.99 2.14
C HIS A 199 -2.85 14.13 1.69
N GLN A 200 -2.69 13.33 0.65
CA GLN A 200 -3.71 12.40 0.16
C GLN A 200 -5.08 13.09 -0.11
N HIS A 201 -5.05 14.32 -0.63
CA HIS A 201 -6.29 15.03 -0.95
C HIS A 201 -7.00 14.48 -2.19
N LEU A 202 -6.26 13.91 -3.11
CA LEU A 202 -6.78 13.41 -4.38
C LEU A 202 -6.65 11.89 -4.42
N ALA A 203 -7.78 11.20 -4.37
CA ALA A 203 -7.88 9.76 -4.54
C ALA A 203 -8.28 9.43 -5.97
N VAL A 204 -7.55 8.53 -6.61
CA VAL A 204 -7.69 8.17 -8.02
C VAL A 204 -7.85 6.66 -8.15
N ASP A 205 -8.92 6.21 -8.79
CA ASP A 205 -9.05 4.79 -9.15
C ASP A 205 -8.05 4.45 -10.25
N MET A 206 -7.36 3.33 -10.12
CA MET A 206 -6.37 2.89 -11.09
C MET A 206 -6.81 1.59 -11.76
N GLU A 207 -6.89 1.62 -13.08
CA GLU A 207 -7.04 0.44 -13.93
C GLU A 207 -5.66 -0.11 -14.25
N LEU A 208 -5.46 -1.42 -14.02
CA LEU A 208 -4.21 -2.10 -14.28
C LEU A 208 -4.33 -3.03 -15.48
N GLY A 209 -3.23 -3.20 -16.21
CA GLY A 209 -3.17 -4.13 -17.32
C GLY A 209 -1.73 -4.49 -17.70
N VAL A 210 -1.61 -5.49 -18.55
CA VAL A 210 -0.32 -5.95 -19.08
C VAL A 210 -0.10 -5.31 -20.44
N ALA A 211 1.02 -4.61 -20.60
CA ALA A 211 1.43 -4.07 -21.88
C ALA A 211 1.99 -5.18 -22.80
N SER A 212 2.03 -4.94 -24.11
CA SER A 212 2.52 -5.93 -25.10
C SER A 212 3.98 -6.35 -24.89
N ASN A 213 4.77 -5.51 -24.23
CA ASN A 213 6.16 -5.79 -23.85
C ASN A 213 6.29 -6.44 -22.45
N GLY A 214 5.22 -6.96 -21.86
CA GLY A 214 5.22 -7.54 -20.52
C GLY A 214 5.28 -6.51 -19.38
N GLY A 215 5.20 -5.23 -19.68
CA GLY A 215 5.19 -4.15 -18.68
C GLY A 215 3.89 -4.04 -17.94
N LEU A 216 3.93 -3.41 -16.76
CA LEU A 216 2.75 -2.99 -16.01
C LEU A 216 2.23 -1.67 -16.57
N ARG A 217 0.97 -1.65 -16.97
CA ARG A 217 0.26 -0.43 -17.36
C ARG A 217 -0.73 -0.03 -16.27
N LEU A 218 -0.69 1.25 -15.89
CA LEU A 218 -1.66 1.84 -14.99
C LEU A 218 -2.34 3.02 -15.68
N ARG A 219 -3.66 3.07 -15.60
CA ARG A 219 -4.44 4.19 -16.13
C ARG A 219 -5.35 4.75 -15.06
N SER A 220 -5.34 6.07 -14.89
CA SER A 220 -6.22 6.72 -13.94
C SER A 220 -7.65 6.77 -14.43
N GLY A 221 -8.59 6.43 -13.54
CA GLY A 221 -10.03 6.48 -13.70
C GLY A 221 -10.68 7.64 -12.97
N ALA A 222 -11.71 7.34 -12.17
CA ALA A 222 -12.44 8.32 -11.38
C ALA A 222 -11.55 8.97 -10.32
N GLN A 223 -11.74 10.28 -10.14
CA GLN A 223 -10.96 11.08 -9.19
C GLN A 223 -11.88 11.73 -8.17
N ARG A 224 -11.43 11.78 -6.92
CA ARG A 224 -12.19 12.33 -5.79
C ARG A 224 -11.29 13.21 -4.94
N PHE A 225 -11.82 14.34 -4.49
CA PHE A 225 -11.12 15.25 -3.60
C PHE A 225 -11.65 15.12 -2.17
N TYR A 226 -10.73 15.11 -1.21
CA TYR A 226 -11.02 14.98 0.23
C TYR A 226 -10.21 15.97 1.07
N GLU A 227 -10.91 16.85 1.81
CA GLU A 227 -10.31 17.76 2.79
C GLU A 227 -11.25 17.96 3.98
N GLY A 228 -10.86 17.54 5.16
CA GLY A 228 -11.73 17.59 6.34
C GLY A 228 -13.09 16.92 6.10
N SER A 229 -14.18 17.65 6.24
CA SER A 229 -15.54 17.19 5.90
C SER A 229 -15.88 17.32 4.42
N ILE A 230 -15.06 18.00 3.63
CA ILE A 230 -15.30 18.23 2.21
C ILE A 230 -14.94 16.95 1.42
N ALA A 231 -15.89 16.51 0.59
CA ALA A 231 -15.73 15.39 -0.31
C ALA A 231 -16.54 15.62 -1.59
N PHE A 232 -15.90 15.55 -2.74
CA PHE A 232 -16.61 15.67 -4.02
C PHE A 232 -15.86 14.94 -5.16
N PRO A 233 -16.56 14.46 -6.20
CA PRO A 233 -15.94 13.99 -7.43
C PRO A 233 -15.12 15.12 -8.07
N PHE A 234 -13.83 14.85 -8.33
CA PHE A 234 -12.96 15.90 -8.88
C PHE A 234 -13.38 16.24 -10.32
N PRO A 235 -13.63 17.52 -10.65
CA PRO A 235 -14.18 17.88 -11.95
C PRO A 235 -13.26 17.51 -13.10
N GLN A 236 -13.79 16.86 -14.12
CA GLN A 236 -13.02 16.40 -15.28
C GLN A 236 -12.27 17.53 -16.01
N LEU A 237 -12.80 18.75 -15.96
CA LEU A 237 -12.15 19.94 -16.54
C LEU A 237 -10.76 20.19 -15.93
N PHE A 238 -10.58 19.88 -14.64
CA PHE A 238 -9.32 20.10 -13.90
C PHE A 238 -8.55 18.80 -13.66
N SER A 239 -9.10 17.65 -14.04
CA SER A 239 -8.45 16.36 -13.82
C SER A 239 -7.49 16.01 -14.94
N GLY A 240 -6.36 15.38 -14.60
CA GLY A 240 -5.49 14.74 -15.57
C GLY A 240 -5.77 13.25 -15.63
N ILE A 241 -5.81 12.68 -16.83
CA ILE A 241 -5.80 11.23 -17.04
C ILE A 241 -4.33 10.83 -17.17
N ALA A 242 -3.84 10.08 -16.21
CA ALA A 242 -2.50 9.50 -16.24
C ALA A 242 -2.53 8.16 -16.97
N ASP A 243 -1.60 7.96 -17.86
CA ASP A 243 -1.26 6.68 -18.50
C ASP A 243 0.21 6.42 -18.18
N VAL A 244 0.46 5.36 -17.41
CA VAL A 244 1.78 4.98 -16.91
C VAL A 244 2.10 3.61 -17.47
N CYS A 245 3.28 3.44 -18.03
CA CYS A 245 3.82 2.13 -18.39
C CYS A 245 5.21 1.98 -17.79
N GLU A 246 5.43 0.92 -17.04
CA GLU A 246 6.74 0.53 -16.54
C GLU A 246 7.06 -0.88 -17.06
N TRP A 247 8.21 -1.07 -17.70
CA TRP A 247 8.64 -2.36 -18.26
C TRP A 247 10.12 -2.59 -18.02
N TYR A 248 10.54 -3.83 -18.19
CA TYR A 248 11.95 -4.20 -18.19
C TYR A 248 12.43 -4.44 -19.62
N ASP A 249 13.57 -3.88 -19.95
CA ASP A 249 14.23 -4.05 -21.25
C ASP A 249 15.37 -5.05 -21.10
N ASP A 250 15.21 -6.25 -21.66
CA ASP A 250 16.20 -7.33 -21.56
C ASP A 250 17.51 -7.00 -22.28
N ALA A 251 17.46 -6.23 -23.38
CA ALA A 251 18.63 -5.85 -24.14
C ALA A 251 19.51 -4.86 -23.37
N GLU A 252 18.88 -3.86 -22.76
CA GLU A 252 19.56 -2.83 -21.97
C GLU A 252 19.74 -3.26 -20.50
N ARG A 253 19.03 -4.31 -20.05
CA ARG A 253 19.01 -4.82 -18.66
C ARG A 253 18.63 -3.75 -17.64
N GLU A 254 17.63 -2.96 -17.95
CA GLU A 254 17.16 -1.87 -17.10
C GLU A 254 15.64 -1.71 -17.14
N PHE A 255 15.10 -1.08 -16.11
CA PHE A 255 13.71 -0.68 -16.07
C PHE A 255 13.52 0.60 -16.89
N LYS A 256 12.42 0.65 -17.61
CA LYS A 256 11.96 1.84 -18.34
C LYS A 256 10.60 2.25 -17.85
N ILE A 257 10.36 3.55 -17.80
CA ILE A 257 9.10 4.13 -17.39
C ILE A 257 8.68 5.23 -18.34
N GLU A 258 7.42 5.26 -18.70
CA GLU A 258 6.80 6.36 -19.41
C GLU A 258 5.51 6.78 -18.68
N VAL A 259 5.36 8.08 -18.42
CA VAL A 259 4.19 8.68 -17.81
C VAL A 259 3.67 9.79 -18.70
N LYS A 260 2.38 9.73 -19.03
CA LYS A 260 1.68 10.76 -19.81
C LYS A 260 0.43 11.18 -19.03
N VAL A 261 0.33 12.45 -18.71
CA VAL A 261 -0.84 13.04 -18.10
C VAL A 261 -1.51 13.96 -19.12
N THR A 262 -2.76 13.66 -19.45
CA THR A 262 -3.53 14.40 -20.45
C THR A 262 -4.89 14.81 -19.88
N ASN A 263 -5.46 15.88 -20.39
CA ASN A 263 -6.82 16.28 -20.12
C ASN A 263 -7.60 16.35 -21.44
N LYS A 264 -8.86 15.97 -21.42
CA LYS A 264 -9.70 15.95 -22.65
C LYS A 264 -9.89 17.32 -23.30
N VAL A 265 -9.84 18.38 -22.49
CA VAL A 265 -10.03 19.78 -22.95
C VAL A 265 -8.70 20.48 -23.18
N TRP A 266 -7.76 20.33 -22.23
CA TRP A 266 -6.47 21.03 -22.22
C TRP A 266 -5.37 20.30 -22.97
N GLY A 267 -5.59 19.05 -23.41
CA GLY A 267 -4.61 18.24 -24.10
C GLY A 267 -3.52 17.71 -23.17
N ARG A 268 -2.27 17.77 -23.61
CA ARG A 268 -1.10 17.30 -22.84
C ARG A 268 -0.83 18.23 -21.65
N LEU A 269 -0.75 17.68 -20.44
CA LEU A 269 -0.48 18.45 -19.24
C LEU A 269 0.95 18.29 -18.75
N PHE A 270 1.40 17.04 -18.60
CA PHE A 270 2.69 16.70 -18.00
C PHE A 270 3.09 15.29 -18.41
N GLY A 271 4.38 15.02 -18.43
CA GLY A 271 4.87 13.66 -18.59
C GLY A 271 6.38 13.57 -18.54
N TYR A 272 6.82 12.35 -18.45
CA TYR A 272 8.25 12.01 -18.48
C TYR A 272 8.45 10.60 -18.98
N LYS A 273 9.63 10.33 -19.49
CA LYS A 273 10.09 8.99 -19.86
C LYS A 273 11.57 8.86 -19.53
N GLY A 274 11.99 7.66 -19.19
CA GLY A 274 13.38 7.40 -18.88
C GLY A 274 13.62 5.98 -18.40
N ARG A 275 14.76 5.78 -17.78
CA ARG A 275 15.29 4.48 -17.40
C ARG A 275 15.95 4.52 -16.04
N PHE A 276 16.01 3.37 -15.37
CA PHE A 276 16.63 3.25 -14.05
C PHE A 276 17.00 1.80 -13.73
N GLN A 277 17.93 1.64 -12.81
CA GLN A 277 18.28 0.36 -12.17
C GLN A 277 17.64 0.30 -10.79
N VAL A 278 17.35 -0.90 -10.33
CA VAL A 278 16.69 -1.12 -9.04
C VAL A 278 17.62 -1.84 -8.07
N ASP A 279 17.83 -1.22 -6.90
CA ASP A 279 18.45 -1.81 -5.74
C ASP A 279 17.39 -2.25 -4.73
N TRP A 280 17.54 -3.47 -4.22
CA TRP A 280 16.66 -4.02 -3.19
C TRP A 280 17.29 -3.84 -1.83
N GLN A 281 16.54 -3.22 -0.93
CA GLN A 281 16.98 -2.94 0.44
C GLN A 281 16.11 -3.70 1.43
N THR A 282 16.72 -4.33 2.44
CA THR A 282 15.97 -4.88 3.58
C THR A 282 15.59 -3.73 4.50
N VAL A 283 14.28 -3.53 4.69
CA VAL A 283 13.74 -2.41 5.44
C VAL A 283 12.55 -2.86 6.28
N ARG A 284 12.66 -2.75 7.60
CA ARG A 284 11.51 -2.96 8.50
C ARG A 284 10.63 -1.71 8.52
N ARG A 285 9.38 -1.86 8.93
CA ARG A 285 8.43 -0.73 9.05
C ARG A 285 8.99 0.46 9.84
N ALA A 286 9.72 0.19 10.91
CA ALA A 286 10.32 1.23 11.76
C ALA A 286 11.47 2.00 11.08
N ASP A 287 12.09 1.41 10.08
CA ASP A 287 13.25 1.96 9.38
C ASP A 287 12.86 2.76 8.12
N ILE A 288 11.55 2.79 7.77
CA ILE A 288 11.06 3.60 6.63
C ILE A 288 11.25 5.08 6.96
N PRO A 289 11.96 5.85 6.11
CA PRO A 289 12.19 7.27 6.36
C PRO A 289 10.89 8.06 6.49
N ALA A 290 10.80 8.95 7.48
CA ALA A 290 9.57 9.68 7.76
C ALA A 290 9.12 10.57 6.59
N ASP A 291 10.05 11.06 5.77
CA ASP A 291 9.75 11.89 4.59
C ASP A 291 9.18 11.09 3.40
N ILE A 292 9.24 9.75 3.47
CA ILE A 292 8.59 8.84 2.51
C ILE A 292 7.11 8.65 2.85
N LEU A 293 6.73 8.76 4.11
CA LEU A 293 5.36 8.56 4.56
C LEU A 293 4.49 9.80 4.28
N PRO A 294 3.16 9.63 4.10
CA PRO A 294 2.27 10.77 3.94
C PRO A 294 2.14 11.56 5.24
N HIS A 295 1.96 12.86 5.14
CA HIS A 295 1.70 13.72 6.31
C HIS A 295 0.30 13.51 6.88
N ARG A 296 -0.64 13.01 6.07
CA ARG A 296 -2.00 12.68 6.42
C ARG A 296 -2.41 11.38 5.74
N THR A 297 -3.10 10.50 6.44
CA THR A 297 -3.72 9.29 5.88
C THR A 297 -5.21 9.54 5.68
N GLU A 298 -5.68 9.48 4.44
CA GLU A 298 -7.10 9.60 4.11
C GLU A 298 -7.79 8.23 4.25
N LYS A 299 -8.92 8.21 4.98
CA LYS A 299 -9.69 6.99 5.23
C LYS A 299 -10.72 6.66 4.16
N ARG A 300 -11.16 7.69 3.39
CA ARG A 300 -12.19 7.53 2.35
C ARG A 300 -11.55 7.04 1.05
N GLU A 301 -12.31 6.23 0.35
CA GLU A 301 -11.89 5.58 -0.90
C GLU A 301 -12.66 6.07 -2.11
#